data_4c3f082a2107a2dd65350f693798102e
#
_entry.id   4c3f082a2107a2dd65350f693798102e
#
_cell.length_a   1.000
_cell.length_b   1.000
_cell.length_c   1.000
_cell.angle_alpha   90.00
_cell.angle_beta   90.00
_cell.angle_gamma   90.00
#
_symmetry.space_group_name_H-M   'P 1'
#
loop_
_entity.id
_entity.type
_entity.pdbx_description
1 polymer ?
#
loop_
_entity_poly.entity_id
_entity_poly.type
_entity_poly.pdbx_seq_one_letter_code
_entity_poly.pdbx_strand_id
1 'polypeptide(L)'
;MRRTLVSAAALAAVCSSLLVSAAAAGPFSSVFVFGDSLSDTGNLAEFQGANFPNPPFFNDSVTNGPPAVALLAQRFGLAERPSLFANGFQDTHNLFGPGFQFGTNYAFAGARAFNPGQADLTDQVNAFLARPGGGGVAPSDALYVVWIGGNDIRTAGHSGNAATANTLVTNAVNAIAADVQILINKGARTILLPNAGDVGAIPEFAEQSPTAQAQLATQSAMLFNTLLAQALAAVLVLNPTVKLDQFDFFDFSRNVAANAASLGITDTTDPCLKGNFTPNANCIDPVTHQIEFDKFLFWDNIHPTAEVQAAWAEGLFAAVPQSATLELLVVGLVAVRLGRRRSA
;
A
#
# COMPACT_ATOMS: atom_id res chain seq x y z
N MET A 1 -46.31 -60.97 21.28
CA MET A 1 -45.97 -59.58 21.63
C MET A 1 -44.60 -59.24 21.02
N ARG A 2 -44.58 -58.57 19.85
CA ARG A 2 -43.36 -58.08 19.21
C ARG A 2 -43.40 -56.56 19.33
N ARG A 3 -42.48 -55.95 20.10
CA ARG A 3 -42.30 -54.53 20.17
C ARG A 3 -41.29 -54.11 19.12
N THR A 4 -41.71 -53.28 18.19
CA THR A 4 -40.93 -52.62 17.17
C THR A 4 -40.07 -51.52 17.80
N LEU A 5 -38.77 -51.66 17.72
CA LEU A 5 -37.80 -50.60 17.96
C LEU A 5 -37.75 -49.74 16.69
N VAL A 6 -38.31 -48.55 16.71
CA VAL A 6 -38.14 -47.56 15.67
C VAL A 6 -36.89 -46.78 16.00
N SER A 7 -35.96 -46.77 15.04
CA SER A 7 -34.60 -46.22 15.14
C SER A 7 -34.60 -44.74 15.35
N ALA A 8 -33.89 -44.27 16.36
CA ALA A 8 -33.54 -42.87 16.64
C ALA A 8 -32.43 -42.30 15.73
N ALA A 9 -32.19 -42.95 14.56
CA ALA A 9 -31.11 -42.57 13.64
C ALA A 9 -31.50 -41.56 12.55
N ALA A 10 -32.77 -41.16 12.43
CA ALA A 10 -33.24 -40.34 11.32
C ALA A 10 -33.30 -38.80 11.62
N LEU A 11 -33.04 -38.36 12.85
CA LEU A 11 -33.12 -36.92 13.22
C LEU A 11 -31.77 -36.22 13.25
N ALA A 12 -30.65 -36.91 13.12
CA ALA A 12 -29.30 -36.31 13.14
C ALA A 12 -28.79 -35.87 11.74
N ALA A 13 -29.46 -36.29 10.66
CA ALA A 13 -28.98 -36.05 9.29
C ALA A 13 -29.52 -34.78 8.62
N VAL A 14 -30.46 -34.05 9.23
CA VAL A 14 -31.09 -32.83 8.62
C VAL A 14 -30.49 -31.54 9.13
N CYS A 15 -29.72 -31.53 10.22
CA CYS A 15 -29.07 -30.32 10.73
C CYS A 15 -27.65 -30.03 10.17
N SER A 16 -27.13 -30.90 9.27
CA SER A 16 -25.74 -30.73 8.75
C SER A 16 -25.63 -29.99 7.42
N SER A 17 -26.72 -29.55 6.82
CA SER A 17 -26.70 -28.99 5.45
C SER A 17 -27.03 -27.50 5.33
N LEU A 18 -27.02 -26.75 6.42
CA LEU A 18 -27.23 -25.29 6.40
C LEU A 18 -26.10 -24.45 7.08
N LEU A 19 -24.88 -24.96 7.10
CA LEU A 19 -23.73 -24.11 7.20
C LEU A 19 -23.41 -23.58 5.79
N VAL A 20 -24.32 -22.78 5.23
CA VAL A 20 -23.93 -21.77 4.27
C VAL A 20 -22.94 -20.89 5.03
N SER A 21 -21.64 -21.05 4.75
CA SER A 21 -20.65 -20.06 5.09
C SER A 21 -21.14 -18.76 4.46
N ALA A 22 -21.85 -17.95 5.23
CA ALA A 22 -21.87 -16.53 4.97
C ALA A 22 -20.40 -16.16 5.01
N ALA A 23 -19.78 -15.91 3.84
CA ALA A 23 -18.52 -15.23 3.78
C ALA A 23 -18.73 -13.99 4.63
N ALA A 24 -18.08 -13.92 5.80
CA ALA A 24 -18.17 -12.75 6.63
C ALA A 24 -17.70 -11.60 5.71
N ALA A 25 -18.60 -10.67 5.40
CA ALA A 25 -18.22 -9.48 4.67
C ALA A 25 -17.01 -8.90 5.43
N GLY A 26 -15.92 -8.63 4.71
CA GLY A 26 -14.74 -8.03 5.32
C GLY A 26 -15.13 -6.72 6.03
N PRO A 27 -14.26 -6.17 6.88
CA PRO A 27 -14.57 -4.97 7.66
C PRO A 27 -14.83 -3.74 6.78
N PHE A 28 -14.49 -3.79 5.49
CA PHE A 28 -14.61 -2.69 4.54
C PHE A 28 -15.33 -3.13 3.27
N SER A 29 -16.10 -2.20 2.69
CA SER A 29 -16.76 -2.39 1.38
C SER A 29 -15.80 -2.20 0.21
N SER A 30 -14.75 -1.39 0.39
CA SER A 30 -13.73 -1.06 -0.61
C SER A 30 -12.45 -0.58 0.06
N VAL A 31 -11.34 -0.64 -0.67
CA VAL A 31 -10.09 0.05 -0.33
C VAL A 31 -9.84 1.10 -1.42
N PHE A 32 -9.79 2.38 -1.06
CA PHE A 32 -9.36 3.46 -1.94
C PHE A 32 -7.91 3.83 -1.64
N VAL A 33 -7.08 3.90 -2.68
CA VAL A 33 -5.64 4.13 -2.55
C VAL A 33 -5.25 5.42 -3.25
N PHE A 34 -4.48 6.26 -2.57
CA PHE A 34 -3.86 7.49 -3.07
C PHE A 34 -2.37 7.44 -2.76
N GLY A 35 -1.53 7.74 -3.74
CA GLY A 35 -0.10 7.57 -3.51
C GLY A 35 0.75 7.81 -4.75
N ASP A 36 1.92 7.22 -4.69
CA ASP A 36 2.94 7.28 -5.74
C ASP A 36 3.27 5.88 -6.30
N SER A 37 4.51 5.69 -6.81
CA SER A 37 4.95 4.43 -7.41
C SER A 37 4.94 3.23 -6.46
N LEU A 38 4.97 3.42 -5.15
CA LEU A 38 4.87 2.31 -4.17
C LEU A 38 3.48 1.70 -4.14
N SER A 39 2.49 2.41 -4.69
CA SER A 39 1.07 2.05 -4.63
C SER A 39 0.39 1.97 -6.00
N ASP A 40 1.01 2.47 -7.08
CA ASP A 40 0.42 2.48 -8.43
C ASP A 40 0.33 1.06 -8.99
N THR A 41 -0.86 0.67 -9.43
CA THR A 41 -1.16 -0.65 -10.01
C THR A 41 -1.52 -0.59 -11.48
N GLY A 42 -1.10 0.49 -12.19
CA GLY A 42 -1.25 0.61 -13.62
C GLY A 42 -1.76 1.95 -14.15
N ASN A 43 -1.93 2.97 -13.29
CA ASN A 43 -2.34 4.30 -13.75
C ASN A 43 -1.29 4.96 -14.63
N LEU A 44 0.00 4.90 -14.25
CA LEU A 44 1.09 5.38 -15.10
C LEU A 44 1.23 4.56 -16.36
N ALA A 45 1.12 3.23 -16.27
CA ALA A 45 1.24 2.35 -17.42
C ALA A 45 0.18 2.67 -18.48
N GLU A 46 -1.09 2.82 -18.08
CA GLU A 46 -2.16 3.22 -19.01
C GLU A 46 -1.93 4.63 -19.57
N PHE A 47 -1.44 5.57 -18.77
CA PHE A 47 -1.11 6.90 -19.25
C PHE A 47 0.01 6.91 -20.29
N GLN A 48 1.03 6.06 -20.12
CA GLN A 48 2.17 5.95 -21.04
C GLN A 48 1.90 5.00 -22.22
N GLY A 49 0.98 4.06 -22.09
CA GLY A 49 0.67 3.05 -23.09
C GLY A 49 1.89 2.22 -23.48
N ALA A 50 2.16 2.09 -24.78
CA ALA A 50 3.28 1.30 -25.29
C ALA A 50 4.67 1.80 -24.87
N ASN A 51 4.77 2.99 -24.25
CA ASN A 51 6.04 3.51 -23.73
C ASN A 51 6.35 3.02 -22.31
N PHE A 52 5.41 2.36 -21.64
CA PHE A 52 5.66 1.76 -20.35
C PHE A 52 6.46 0.46 -20.52
N PRO A 53 7.61 0.29 -19.82
CA PRO A 53 8.51 -0.85 -20.04
C PRO A 53 7.99 -2.12 -19.35
N ASN A 54 7.14 -2.87 -20.04
CA ASN A 54 6.63 -4.14 -19.53
C ASN A 54 7.00 -5.29 -20.50
N PRO A 55 7.91 -6.26 -20.16
CA PRO A 55 8.68 -6.31 -18.92
C PRO A 55 9.75 -5.20 -18.81
N PRO A 56 10.41 -4.97 -17.64
CA PRO A 56 10.50 -5.88 -16.48
C PRO A 56 9.47 -5.65 -15.37
N PHE A 57 8.55 -4.70 -15.54
CA PHE A 57 7.53 -4.40 -14.54
C PHE A 57 6.48 -5.51 -14.44
N PHE A 58 5.94 -5.70 -13.24
CA PHE A 58 4.91 -6.70 -12.96
C PHE A 58 3.52 -6.09 -13.13
N ASN A 59 2.74 -6.62 -14.08
CA ASN A 59 1.33 -6.23 -14.28
C ASN A 59 1.13 -4.70 -14.23
N ASP A 60 1.95 -3.97 -14.97
CA ASP A 60 1.87 -2.51 -15.13
C ASP A 60 2.15 -1.69 -13.85
N SER A 61 2.60 -2.33 -12.77
CA SER A 61 3.06 -1.69 -11.54
C SER A 61 4.57 -1.45 -11.56
N VAL A 62 5.05 -0.40 -10.88
CA VAL A 62 6.48 -0.07 -10.83
C VAL A 62 7.19 -0.94 -9.77
N THR A 63 7.19 -2.25 -10.00
CA THR A 63 7.75 -3.27 -9.10
C THR A 63 7.89 -4.60 -9.84
N ASN A 64 8.54 -5.60 -9.25
CA ASN A 64 8.64 -6.97 -9.77
C ASN A 64 7.58 -7.93 -9.20
N GLY A 65 6.59 -7.42 -8.46
CA GLY A 65 5.47 -8.19 -7.89
C GLY A 65 4.33 -7.27 -7.46
N PRO A 66 3.29 -7.79 -6.80
CA PRO A 66 2.18 -6.97 -6.35
C PRO A 66 2.63 -5.89 -5.35
N PRO A 67 2.21 -4.62 -5.49
CA PRO A 67 2.42 -3.60 -4.48
C PRO A 67 1.81 -3.97 -3.12
N ALA A 68 2.39 -3.46 -2.03
CA ALA A 68 1.92 -3.75 -0.67
C ALA A 68 0.44 -3.40 -0.45
N VAL A 69 -0.05 -2.33 -1.08
CA VAL A 69 -1.48 -1.92 -1.00
C VAL A 69 -2.42 -2.90 -1.70
N ALA A 70 -1.99 -3.52 -2.81
CA ALA A 70 -2.76 -4.55 -3.50
C ALA A 70 -2.85 -5.83 -2.64
N LEU A 71 -1.74 -6.22 -2.01
CA LEU A 71 -1.71 -7.33 -1.05
C LEU A 71 -2.56 -7.03 0.19
N LEU A 72 -2.53 -5.80 0.69
CA LEU A 72 -3.40 -5.34 1.78
C LEU A 72 -4.89 -5.50 1.43
N ALA A 73 -5.30 -5.05 0.23
CA ALA A 73 -6.68 -5.21 -0.23
C ALA A 73 -7.09 -6.69 -0.29
N GLN A 74 -6.21 -7.55 -0.81
CA GLN A 74 -6.44 -9.00 -0.84
C GLN A 74 -6.65 -9.60 0.56
N ARG A 75 -5.95 -9.10 1.59
CA ARG A 75 -6.15 -9.53 2.98
C ARG A 75 -7.56 -9.27 3.49
N PHE A 76 -8.22 -8.25 2.97
CA PHE A 76 -9.62 -7.94 3.26
C PHE A 76 -10.61 -8.63 2.30
N GLY A 77 -10.13 -9.45 1.37
CA GLY A 77 -10.96 -10.09 0.34
C GLY A 77 -11.47 -9.11 -0.72
N LEU A 78 -10.80 -7.97 -0.88
CA LEU A 78 -11.17 -6.91 -1.81
C LEU A 78 -10.24 -6.92 -3.03
N ALA A 79 -10.80 -6.57 -4.18
CA ALA A 79 -10.02 -6.31 -5.38
C ALA A 79 -9.57 -4.85 -5.38
N GLU A 80 -8.30 -4.64 -5.70
CA GLU A 80 -7.70 -3.34 -5.92
C GLU A 80 -7.22 -3.29 -7.38
N ARG A 81 -7.54 -2.21 -8.11
CA ARG A 81 -7.23 -2.01 -9.52
C ARG A 81 -7.02 -0.53 -9.79
N PRO A 82 -6.26 -0.16 -10.85
CA PRO A 82 -6.07 1.24 -11.21
C PRO A 82 -7.40 1.91 -11.57
N SER A 83 -7.52 3.18 -11.22
CA SER A 83 -8.70 3.99 -11.54
C SER A 83 -8.71 4.50 -12.98
N LEU A 84 -7.54 4.57 -13.61
CA LEU A 84 -7.31 5.14 -14.94
C LEU A 84 -7.73 6.63 -15.05
N PHE A 85 -7.68 7.36 -13.95
CA PHE A 85 -8.17 8.73 -13.88
C PHE A 85 -7.47 9.67 -14.84
N ALA A 86 -6.17 9.48 -15.09
CA ALA A 86 -5.37 10.28 -16.01
C ALA A 86 -5.85 10.17 -17.47
N ASN A 87 -6.52 9.06 -17.83
CA ASN A 87 -7.13 8.82 -19.14
C ASN A 87 -8.67 8.90 -19.10
N GLY A 88 -9.23 9.69 -18.17
CA GLY A 88 -10.67 9.89 -18.06
C GLY A 88 -11.44 8.63 -17.65
N PHE A 89 -10.85 7.76 -16.82
CA PHE A 89 -11.43 6.50 -16.36
C PHE A 89 -11.65 5.45 -17.47
N GLN A 90 -10.82 5.48 -18.53
CA GLN A 90 -10.92 4.57 -19.66
C GLN A 90 -9.61 3.81 -19.87
N ASP A 91 -9.72 2.52 -20.23
CA ASP A 91 -8.61 1.69 -20.71
C ASP A 91 -8.36 1.98 -22.19
N THR A 92 -7.71 3.13 -22.46
CA THR A 92 -7.51 3.65 -23.83
C THR A 92 -6.47 2.87 -24.62
N HIS A 93 -5.56 2.17 -23.91
CA HIS A 93 -4.51 1.34 -24.50
C HIS A 93 -4.83 -0.16 -24.43
N ASN A 94 -6.02 -0.52 -23.90
CA ASN A 94 -6.49 -1.89 -23.77
C ASN A 94 -5.51 -2.81 -22.98
N LEU A 95 -4.86 -2.25 -21.95
CA LEU A 95 -3.94 -3.01 -21.11
C LEU A 95 -4.65 -4.01 -20.21
N PHE A 96 -5.86 -3.69 -19.76
CA PHE A 96 -6.64 -4.47 -18.81
C PHE A 96 -7.72 -5.33 -19.45
N GLY A 97 -7.87 -5.24 -20.78
CA GLY A 97 -8.75 -6.08 -21.59
C GLY A 97 -10.21 -5.63 -21.67
N PRO A 98 -11.00 -6.30 -22.52
CA PRO A 98 -12.36 -5.89 -22.83
C PRO A 98 -13.28 -5.95 -21.61
N GLY A 99 -14.02 -4.86 -21.36
CA GLY A 99 -14.96 -4.77 -20.23
C GLY A 99 -14.31 -4.40 -18.91
N PHE A 100 -13.04 -3.95 -18.92
CA PHE A 100 -12.41 -3.44 -17.71
C PHE A 100 -13.23 -2.30 -17.11
N GLN A 101 -13.46 -2.38 -15.80
CA GLN A 101 -14.10 -1.33 -15.01
C GLN A 101 -12.99 -0.63 -14.22
N PHE A 102 -12.95 0.69 -14.25
CA PHE A 102 -12.02 1.48 -13.45
C PHE A 102 -12.10 1.07 -11.97
N GLY A 103 -10.94 1.06 -11.32
CA GLY A 103 -10.80 0.57 -9.96
C GLY A 103 -10.77 1.68 -8.90
N THR A 104 -10.23 1.32 -7.75
CA THR A 104 -10.21 2.14 -6.54
C THR A 104 -8.83 2.71 -6.22
N ASN A 105 -7.82 2.42 -7.05
CA ASN A 105 -6.47 2.93 -6.88
C ASN A 105 -6.24 4.19 -7.73
N TYR A 106 -5.98 5.30 -7.07
CA TYR A 106 -5.69 6.62 -7.66
C TYR A 106 -4.20 6.97 -7.57
N ALA A 107 -3.36 6.10 -6.98
CA ALA A 107 -1.93 6.33 -6.94
C ALA A 107 -1.35 6.44 -8.35
N PHE A 108 -0.37 7.33 -8.51
CA PHE A 108 0.28 7.57 -9.79
C PHE A 108 1.79 7.61 -9.62
N ALA A 109 2.52 6.76 -10.33
CA ALA A 109 3.95 6.66 -10.17
C ALA A 109 4.65 7.98 -10.49
N GLY A 110 5.56 8.40 -9.60
CA GLY A 110 6.23 9.70 -9.66
C GLY A 110 5.45 10.85 -9.01
N ALA A 111 4.21 10.63 -8.57
CA ALA A 111 3.41 11.66 -7.91
C ALA A 111 4.09 12.17 -6.64
N ARG A 112 3.92 13.46 -6.38
CA ARG A 112 4.26 14.12 -5.12
C ARG A 112 2.98 14.52 -4.37
N ALA A 113 3.11 14.71 -3.07
CA ALA A 113 2.00 15.24 -2.29
C ALA A 113 1.63 16.66 -2.73
N PHE A 114 2.65 17.47 -3.11
CA PHE A 114 2.46 18.80 -3.63
C PHE A 114 3.28 19.04 -4.90
N ASN A 115 2.62 18.99 -6.05
CA ASN A 115 3.20 19.32 -7.35
C ASN A 115 2.13 19.76 -8.33
N PRO A 116 1.59 20.99 -8.21
CA PRO A 116 0.45 21.44 -9.01
C PRO A 116 0.63 21.21 -10.51
N GLY A 117 -0.38 20.58 -11.12
CA GLY A 117 -0.41 20.27 -12.57
C GLY A 117 0.26 18.96 -12.98
N GLN A 118 0.56 18.05 -12.04
CA GLN A 118 1.19 16.76 -12.33
C GLN A 118 0.64 15.63 -11.44
N ALA A 119 -0.58 15.18 -11.65
CA ALA A 119 -1.18 14.01 -10.97
C ALA A 119 -0.81 13.88 -9.46
N ASP A 120 -0.69 15.02 -8.76
CA ASP A 120 -0.36 15.07 -7.33
C ASP A 120 -1.53 14.56 -6.46
N LEU A 121 -1.36 14.56 -5.14
CA LEU A 121 -2.38 14.06 -4.24
C LEU A 121 -3.73 14.76 -4.42
N THR A 122 -3.71 16.08 -4.62
CA THR A 122 -4.93 16.87 -4.83
C THR A 122 -5.64 16.48 -6.12
N ASP A 123 -4.90 16.22 -7.21
CA ASP A 123 -5.47 15.72 -8.46
C ASP A 123 -6.09 14.33 -8.28
N GLN A 124 -5.43 13.43 -7.53
CA GLN A 124 -5.94 12.10 -7.22
C GLN A 124 -7.24 12.16 -6.41
N VAL A 125 -7.30 12.99 -5.37
CA VAL A 125 -8.49 13.18 -4.53
C VAL A 125 -9.63 13.82 -5.34
N ASN A 126 -9.34 14.81 -6.17
CA ASN A 126 -10.33 15.43 -7.06
C ASN A 126 -10.89 14.41 -8.06
N ALA A 127 -10.02 13.60 -8.68
CA ALA A 127 -10.43 12.53 -9.59
C ALA A 127 -11.32 11.50 -8.87
N PHE A 128 -10.95 11.08 -7.66
CA PHE A 128 -11.78 10.20 -6.84
C PHE A 128 -13.17 10.78 -6.59
N LEU A 129 -13.27 12.05 -6.26
CA LEU A 129 -14.56 12.70 -6.01
C LEU A 129 -15.39 12.86 -7.31
N ALA A 130 -14.71 13.05 -8.45
CA ALA A 130 -15.34 13.18 -9.75
C ALA A 130 -15.63 11.83 -10.45
N ARG A 131 -15.26 10.69 -9.84
CA ARG A 131 -15.41 9.38 -10.46
C ARG A 131 -16.83 9.09 -10.91
N PRO A 132 -17.03 8.38 -12.04
CA PRO A 132 -18.34 7.99 -12.50
C PRO A 132 -19.12 7.21 -11.44
N GLY A 133 -20.37 7.58 -11.20
CA GLY A 133 -21.23 6.94 -10.19
C GLY A 133 -20.90 7.25 -8.74
N GLY A 134 -19.81 8.01 -8.45
CA GLY A 134 -19.38 8.29 -7.08
C GLY A 134 -20.14 9.41 -6.36
N GLY A 135 -20.85 10.27 -7.10
CA GLY A 135 -21.70 11.32 -6.53
C GLY A 135 -20.95 12.37 -5.68
N GLY A 136 -19.62 12.47 -5.79
CA GLY A 136 -18.81 13.43 -5.02
C GLY A 136 -18.68 13.09 -3.54
N VAL A 137 -18.94 11.82 -3.15
CA VAL A 137 -18.90 11.37 -1.76
C VAL A 137 -17.83 10.28 -1.54
N ALA A 138 -17.34 10.19 -0.32
CA ALA A 138 -16.44 9.16 0.16
C ALA A 138 -17.25 8.15 1.01
N PRO A 139 -17.41 6.87 0.59
CA PRO A 139 -18.12 5.85 1.35
C PRO A 139 -17.56 5.70 2.78
N SER A 140 -18.42 5.73 3.77
CA SER A 140 -18.01 5.73 5.18
C SER A 140 -17.56 4.35 5.70
N ASP A 141 -17.89 3.30 4.96
CA ASP A 141 -17.54 1.91 5.24
C ASP A 141 -16.33 1.40 4.42
N ALA A 142 -15.63 2.31 3.74
CA ALA A 142 -14.40 2.02 3.02
C ALA A 142 -13.14 2.32 3.84
N LEU A 143 -12.04 1.66 3.51
CA LEU A 143 -10.69 2.01 3.95
C LEU A 143 -10.06 2.96 2.93
N TYR A 144 -9.46 4.04 3.40
CA TYR A 144 -8.71 5.00 2.62
C TYR A 144 -7.22 4.87 2.96
N VAL A 145 -6.39 4.51 2.00
CA VAL A 145 -4.94 4.46 2.16
C VAL A 145 -4.35 5.68 1.47
N VAL A 146 -3.68 6.55 2.23
CA VAL A 146 -2.98 7.72 1.70
C VAL A 146 -1.49 7.55 1.99
N TRP A 147 -0.73 7.12 0.99
CA TRP A 147 0.69 6.82 1.13
C TRP A 147 1.50 7.53 0.07
N ILE A 148 1.96 8.73 0.40
CA ILE A 148 2.62 9.67 -0.51
C ILE A 148 3.61 10.56 0.25
N GLY A 149 4.51 11.23 -0.48
CA GLY A 149 5.49 12.15 0.09
C GLY A 149 6.94 11.68 -0.15
N GLY A 150 7.14 10.41 -0.54
CA GLY A 150 8.47 9.89 -0.86
C GLY A 150 9.18 10.71 -1.95
N ASN A 151 8.47 11.08 -3.01
CA ASN A 151 9.01 11.89 -4.11
C ASN A 151 9.27 13.36 -3.72
N ASP A 152 8.50 13.91 -2.77
CA ASP A 152 8.77 15.24 -2.21
C ASP A 152 10.08 15.24 -1.43
N ILE A 153 10.29 14.23 -0.57
CA ILE A 153 11.50 14.03 0.23
C ILE A 153 12.70 13.74 -0.68
N ARG A 154 12.53 12.93 -1.72
CA ARG A 154 13.56 12.65 -2.73
C ARG A 154 13.99 13.96 -3.42
N THR A 155 13.04 14.79 -3.83
CA THR A 155 13.29 16.11 -4.41
C THR A 155 14.01 17.04 -3.40
N ALA A 156 13.63 16.97 -2.13
CA ALA A 156 14.27 17.73 -1.05
C ALA A 156 15.76 17.32 -0.87
N GLY A 157 16.05 16.02 -0.86
CA GLY A 157 17.41 15.48 -0.79
C GLY A 157 18.27 15.95 -1.95
N HIS A 158 17.76 15.88 -3.18
CA HIS A 158 18.47 16.34 -4.39
C HIS A 158 18.66 17.87 -4.46
N SER A 159 17.88 18.65 -3.71
CA SER A 159 18.04 20.11 -3.70
C SER A 159 19.41 20.56 -3.19
N GLY A 160 20.07 19.75 -2.37
CA GLY A 160 21.34 20.06 -1.74
C GLY A 160 21.28 21.27 -0.80
N ASN A 161 20.08 21.76 -0.47
CA ASN A 161 19.85 22.96 0.34
C ASN A 161 18.76 22.74 1.39
N ALA A 162 19.12 22.84 2.66
CA ALA A 162 18.21 22.56 3.77
C ALA A 162 16.98 23.50 3.81
N ALA A 163 17.11 24.76 3.44
CA ALA A 163 15.97 25.69 3.44
C ALA A 163 14.97 25.34 2.34
N THR A 164 15.47 24.97 1.15
CA THR A 164 14.63 24.46 0.05
C THR A 164 13.96 23.14 0.44
N ALA A 165 14.72 22.20 1.02
CA ALA A 165 14.22 20.94 1.49
C ALA A 165 13.09 21.11 2.52
N ASN A 166 13.26 21.97 3.52
CA ASN A 166 12.24 22.27 4.52
C ASN A 166 10.95 22.84 3.90
N THR A 167 11.09 23.71 2.88
CA THR A 167 9.93 24.27 2.17
C THR A 167 9.15 23.18 1.42
N LEU A 168 9.86 22.29 0.69
CA LEU A 168 9.24 21.18 -0.04
C LEU A 168 8.49 20.25 0.91
N VAL A 169 9.13 19.85 2.00
CA VAL A 169 8.53 18.98 3.02
C VAL A 169 7.30 19.63 3.66
N THR A 170 7.38 20.91 4.01
CA THR A 170 6.26 21.62 4.63
C THR A 170 5.06 21.73 3.68
N ASN A 171 5.31 22.03 2.41
CA ASN A 171 4.24 22.09 1.40
C ASN A 171 3.58 20.72 1.20
N ALA A 172 4.38 19.65 1.15
CA ALA A 172 3.88 18.29 1.02
C ALA A 172 2.96 17.90 2.20
N VAL A 173 3.38 18.14 3.43
CA VAL A 173 2.59 17.85 4.63
C VAL A 173 1.30 18.66 4.67
N ASN A 174 1.35 19.94 4.31
CA ASN A 174 0.16 20.79 4.25
C ASN A 174 -0.84 20.28 3.21
N ALA A 175 -0.38 19.85 2.04
CA ALA A 175 -1.25 19.25 1.01
C ALA A 175 -1.90 17.96 1.53
N ILE A 176 -1.13 17.04 2.12
CA ILE A 176 -1.67 15.80 2.70
C ILE A 176 -2.76 16.11 3.73
N ALA A 177 -2.50 17.02 4.68
CA ALA A 177 -3.49 17.36 5.71
C ALA A 177 -4.77 17.97 5.11
N ALA A 178 -4.64 18.82 4.09
CA ALA A 178 -5.77 19.43 3.39
C ALA A 178 -6.60 18.38 2.65
N ASP A 179 -5.96 17.48 1.90
CA ASP A 179 -6.64 16.44 1.13
C ASP A 179 -7.29 15.37 2.03
N VAL A 180 -6.64 15.00 3.13
CA VAL A 180 -7.25 14.15 4.17
C VAL A 180 -8.49 14.82 4.75
N GLN A 181 -8.43 16.12 5.05
CA GLN A 181 -9.61 16.86 5.53
C GLN A 181 -10.74 16.90 4.48
N ILE A 182 -10.40 17.02 3.19
CA ILE A 182 -11.39 16.94 2.10
C ILE A 182 -12.05 15.56 2.10
N LEU A 183 -11.29 14.47 2.14
CA LEU A 183 -11.84 13.10 2.20
C LEU A 183 -12.77 12.92 3.40
N ILE A 184 -12.39 13.39 4.59
CA ILE A 184 -13.21 13.36 5.80
C ILE A 184 -14.51 14.12 5.62
N ASN A 185 -14.45 15.34 5.10
CA ASN A 185 -15.62 16.19 4.84
C ASN A 185 -16.57 15.56 3.82
N LYS A 186 -16.05 14.70 2.92
CA LYS A 186 -16.82 13.98 1.92
C LYS A 186 -17.36 12.62 2.41
N GLY A 187 -17.01 12.21 3.62
CA GLY A 187 -17.58 11.03 4.27
C GLY A 187 -16.60 9.95 4.71
N ALA A 188 -15.31 10.04 4.39
CA ALA A 188 -14.30 9.07 4.84
C ALA A 188 -14.27 8.96 6.38
N ARG A 189 -14.17 7.73 6.90
CA ARG A 189 -14.19 7.45 8.35
C ARG A 189 -13.04 6.59 8.82
N THR A 190 -12.42 5.80 7.95
CA THR A 190 -11.25 4.98 8.30
C THR A 190 -10.14 5.25 7.31
N ILE A 191 -9.04 5.82 7.79
CA ILE A 191 -7.90 6.24 6.98
C ILE A 191 -6.64 5.59 7.54
N LEU A 192 -5.89 4.91 6.70
CA LEU A 192 -4.53 4.43 6.98
C LEU A 192 -3.56 5.35 6.28
N LEU A 193 -2.64 5.93 7.03
CA LEU A 193 -1.66 6.86 6.50
C LEU A 193 -0.24 6.46 6.99
N PRO A 194 0.49 5.66 6.19
CA PRO A 194 1.89 5.41 6.47
C PRO A 194 2.69 6.71 6.37
N ASN A 195 3.61 6.92 7.30
CA ASN A 195 4.58 8.00 7.17
C ASN A 195 5.64 7.67 6.09
N ALA A 196 6.60 8.55 5.84
CA ALA A 196 7.65 8.29 4.86
C ALA A 196 8.72 7.36 5.44
N GLY A 197 9.23 6.44 4.60
CA GLY A 197 10.43 5.65 4.89
C GLY A 197 11.72 6.49 4.86
N ASP A 198 12.85 5.87 5.16
CA ASP A 198 14.17 6.52 5.07
C ASP A 198 14.62 6.65 3.62
N VAL A 199 14.17 7.73 2.95
CA VAL A 199 14.49 8.00 1.53
C VAL A 199 16.00 8.18 1.31
N GLY A 200 16.74 8.63 2.31
CA GLY A 200 18.21 8.74 2.19
C GLY A 200 18.95 7.41 2.18
N ALA A 201 18.28 6.31 2.52
CA ALA A 201 18.83 4.96 2.51
C ALA A 201 18.61 4.19 1.20
N ILE A 202 17.85 4.73 0.22
CA ILE A 202 17.63 4.07 -1.07
C ILE A 202 18.90 4.10 -1.94
N PRO A 203 19.10 3.13 -2.86
CA PRO A 203 20.30 3.03 -3.69
C PRO A 203 20.59 4.28 -4.50
N GLU A 204 19.59 5.01 -4.97
CA GLU A 204 19.78 6.26 -5.72
C GLU A 204 20.67 7.26 -4.99
N PHE A 205 20.52 7.39 -3.67
CA PHE A 205 21.36 8.27 -2.87
C PHE A 205 22.71 7.64 -2.50
N ALA A 206 22.78 6.31 -2.40
CA ALA A 206 24.03 5.61 -2.12
C ALA A 206 24.96 5.58 -3.32
N GLU A 207 24.42 5.35 -4.55
CA GLU A 207 25.21 5.23 -5.78
C GLU A 207 25.65 6.56 -6.39
N GLN A 208 24.77 7.57 -6.34
CA GLN A 208 24.96 8.81 -7.10
C GLN A 208 25.42 9.98 -6.22
N SER A 209 25.39 9.83 -4.91
CA SER A 209 25.43 10.97 -4.05
C SER A 209 26.62 11.05 -3.14
N PRO A 210 27.11 12.28 -3.02
CA PRO A 210 27.78 12.65 -1.79
C PRO A 210 26.90 12.31 -0.59
N THR A 211 27.52 11.82 0.47
CA THR A 211 26.91 11.53 1.78
C THR A 211 25.99 12.67 2.28
N ALA A 212 26.25 13.92 1.86
CA ALA A 212 25.45 15.09 2.23
C ALA A 212 24.02 15.08 1.67
N GLN A 213 23.78 14.59 0.45
CA GLN A 213 22.41 14.51 -0.11
C GLN A 213 21.61 13.38 0.53
N ALA A 214 22.24 12.21 0.75
CA ALA A 214 21.63 11.12 1.48
C ALA A 214 21.22 11.56 2.91
N GLN A 215 22.13 12.25 3.61
CA GLN A 215 21.83 12.79 4.93
C GLN A 215 20.69 13.81 4.89
N LEU A 216 20.67 14.71 3.90
CA LEU A 216 19.58 15.68 3.74
C LEU A 216 18.24 14.99 3.45
N ALA A 217 18.23 13.92 2.64
CA ALA A 217 17.01 13.13 2.37
C ALA A 217 16.49 12.43 3.65
N THR A 218 17.38 11.79 4.44
CA THR A 218 17.01 11.20 5.74
C THR A 218 16.46 12.25 6.71
N GLN A 219 17.14 13.42 6.83
CA GLN A 219 16.67 14.51 7.68
C GLN A 219 15.31 15.06 7.22
N SER A 220 15.11 15.15 5.91
CA SER A 220 13.84 15.56 5.31
C SER A 220 12.73 14.57 5.60
N ALA A 221 13.01 13.26 5.57
CA ALA A 221 12.05 12.22 5.95
C ALA A 221 11.64 12.33 7.44
N MET A 222 12.61 12.53 8.33
CA MET A 222 12.35 12.71 9.76
C MET A 222 11.53 13.99 10.03
N LEU A 223 11.86 15.11 9.34
CA LEU A 223 11.09 16.35 9.44
C LEU A 223 9.67 16.16 8.92
N PHE A 224 9.52 15.55 7.75
CA PHE A 224 8.23 15.21 7.15
C PHE A 224 7.37 14.42 8.14
N ASN A 225 7.90 13.34 8.72
CA ASN A 225 7.18 12.49 9.64
C ASN A 225 6.75 13.24 10.92
N THR A 226 7.61 14.12 11.43
CA THR A 226 7.30 14.97 12.58
C THR A 226 6.16 15.94 12.28
N LEU A 227 6.26 16.67 11.16
CA LEU A 227 5.24 17.64 10.76
C LEU A 227 3.93 16.97 10.40
N LEU A 228 3.99 15.79 9.75
CA LEU A 228 2.81 15.00 9.39
C LEU A 228 2.05 14.56 10.64
N ALA A 229 2.75 14.04 11.65
CA ALA A 229 2.11 13.66 12.92
C ALA A 229 1.40 14.83 13.58
N GLN A 230 2.01 16.02 13.59
CA GLN A 230 1.41 17.24 14.15
C GLN A 230 0.17 17.67 13.35
N ALA A 231 0.26 17.69 12.03
CA ALA A 231 -0.83 18.10 11.15
C ALA A 231 -2.02 17.14 11.27
N LEU A 232 -1.78 15.82 11.30
CA LEU A 232 -2.84 14.82 11.46
C LEU A 232 -3.47 14.84 12.86
N ALA A 233 -2.69 15.11 13.90
CA ALA A 233 -3.25 15.32 15.23
C ALA A 233 -4.22 16.51 15.26
N ALA A 234 -3.91 17.61 14.57
CA ALA A 234 -4.80 18.75 14.43
C ALA A 234 -6.08 18.38 13.65
N VAL A 235 -5.97 17.60 12.58
CA VAL A 235 -7.13 17.07 11.83
C VAL A 235 -8.03 16.22 12.75
N LEU A 236 -7.46 15.33 13.57
CA LEU A 236 -8.22 14.48 14.47
C LEU A 236 -8.95 15.25 15.58
N VAL A 237 -8.35 16.33 16.10
CA VAL A 237 -9.03 17.21 17.07
C VAL A 237 -10.34 17.78 16.49
N LEU A 238 -10.35 18.11 15.20
CA LEU A 238 -11.55 18.62 14.51
C LEU A 238 -12.51 17.51 14.08
N ASN A 239 -12.05 16.25 14.03
CA ASN A 239 -12.80 15.11 13.50
C ASN A 239 -12.74 13.90 14.43
N PRO A 240 -13.26 13.98 15.68
CA PRO A 240 -13.03 12.96 16.73
C PRO A 240 -13.70 11.60 16.46
N THR A 241 -14.55 11.49 15.45
CA THR A 241 -15.21 10.23 15.05
C THR A 241 -14.49 9.49 13.92
N VAL A 242 -13.45 10.10 13.36
CA VAL A 242 -12.64 9.50 12.30
C VAL A 242 -11.57 8.62 12.94
N LYS A 243 -11.40 7.42 12.40
CA LYS A 243 -10.27 6.55 12.68
C LYS A 243 -9.19 6.85 11.68
N LEU A 244 -8.12 7.49 12.12
CA LEU A 244 -6.95 7.76 11.31
C LEU A 244 -5.75 7.10 12.00
N ASP A 245 -5.22 6.08 11.35
CA ASP A 245 -4.07 5.35 11.84
C ASP A 245 -2.84 5.78 11.07
N GLN A 246 -1.95 6.44 11.78
CA GLN A 246 -0.64 6.78 11.27
C GLN A 246 0.29 5.57 11.51
N PHE A 247 0.66 4.88 10.44
CA PHE A 247 1.62 3.79 10.52
C PHE A 247 3.05 4.32 10.46
N ASP A 248 3.86 3.99 11.46
CA ASP A 248 5.28 4.33 11.46
C ASP A 248 6.06 3.45 10.49
N PHE A 249 5.97 3.83 9.21
CA PHE A 249 6.66 3.15 8.13
C PHE A 249 8.18 3.41 8.14
N PHE A 250 8.63 4.52 8.73
CA PHE A 250 10.06 4.84 8.82
C PHE A 250 10.82 3.77 9.62
N ASP A 251 10.40 3.53 10.84
CA ASP A 251 11.05 2.53 11.69
C ASP A 251 10.73 1.11 11.22
N PHE A 252 9.51 0.87 10.72
CA PHE A 252 9.13 -0.44 10.19
C PHE A 252 9.98 -0.86 8.99
N SER A 253 10.17 0.01 7.99
CA SER A 253 10.97 -0.30 6.79
C SER A 253 12.45 -0.52 7.13
N ARG A 254 13.01 0.24 8.07
CA ARG A 254 14.36 0.03 8.58
C ARG A 254 14.51 -1.31 9.32
N ASN A 255 13.49 -1.71 10.09
CA ASN A 255 13.47 -3.02 10.74
C ASN A 255 13.39 -4.16 9.72
N VAL A 256 12.61 -4.03 8.65
CA VAL A 256 12.59 -5.00 7.55
C VAL A 256 13.96 -5.10 6.91
N ALA A 257 14.63 -3.99 6.60
CA ALA A 257 15.96 -3.98 6.03
C ALA A 257 17.00 -4.61 6.98
N ALA A 258 16.94 -4.30 8.28
CA ALA A 258 17.85 -4.87 9.28
C ALA A 258 17.68 -6.38 9.47
N ASN A 259 16.49 -6.91 9.19
CA ASN A 259 16.15 -8.32 9.31
C ASN A 259 15.96 -9.01 7.93
N ALA A 260 16.46 -8.42 6.87
CA ALA A 260 16.27 -8.87 5.49
C ALA A 260 16.67 -10.34 5.25
N ALA A 261 17.68 -10.84 5.97
CA ALA A 261 18.08 -12.25 5.92
C ALA A 261 16.94 -13.22 6.28
N SER A 262 15.99 -12.81 7.12
CA SER A 262 14.81 -13.62 7.46
C SER A 262 13.84 -13.80 6.30
N LEU A 263 13.92 -12.91 5.29
CA LEU A 263 13.16 -12.95 4.04
C LEU A 263 13.95 -13.65 2.91
N GLY A 264 15.16 -14.15 3.17
CA GLY A 264 16.04 -14.73 2.17
C GLY A 264 16.88 -13.69 1.40
N ILE A 265 16.75 -12.41 1.75
CA ILE A 265 17.47 -11.30 1.12
C ILE A 265 18.91 -11.28 1.63
N THR A 266 19.87 -11.20 0.71
CA THR A 266 21.30 -11.17 1.01
C THR A 266 21.97 -9.86 0.61
N ASP A 267 21.35 -9.06 -0.26
CA ASP A 267 21.80 -7.73 -0.65
C ASP A 267 20.77 -6.67 -0.25
N THR A 268 21.19 -5.76 0.62
CA THR A 268 20.33 -4.70 1.17
C THR A 268 20.72 -3.29 0.71
N THR A 269 21.73 -3.19 -0.14
CA THR A 269 22.35 -1.92 -0.54
C THR A 269 22.31 -1.68 -2.04
N ASP A 270 22.59 -2.71 -2.84
CA ASP A 270 22.60 -2.58 -4.29
C ASP A 270 21.21 -2.82 -4.88
N PRO A 271 20.85 -2.16 -5.99
CA PRO A 271 19.65 -2.52 -6.75
C PRO A 271 19.90 -3.73 -7.63
N CYS A 272 18.91 -4.59 -7.79
CA CYS A 272 18.99 -5.69 -8.76
C CYS A 272 19.04 -5.15 -10.21
N LEU A 273 18.23 -4.14 -10.52
CA LEU A 273 18.24 -3.45 -11.82
C LEU A 273 18.86 -2.06 -11.72
N LYS A 274 19.73 -1.74 -12.67
CA LYS A 274 20.27 -0.39 -12.86
C LYS A 274 19.24 0.55 -13.50
N GLY A 275 19.55 1.86 -13.53
CA GLY A 275 18.61 2.89 -14.00
C GLY A 275 18.09 2.75 -15.44
N ASN A 276 18.65 1.86 -16.26
CA ASN A 276 18.15 1.49 -17.58
C ASN A 276 17.45 0.10 -17.59
N PHE A 277 17.07 -0.40 -16.43
CA PHE A 277 16.46 -1.71 -16.20
C PHE A 277 17.32 -2.91 -16.64
N THR A 278 18.64 -2.74 -16.77
CA THR A 278 19.54 -3.86 -16.99
C THR A 278 19.93 -4.49 -15.65
N PRO A 279 19.94 -5.84 -15.57
CA PRO A 279 20.36 -6.52 -14.34
C PRO A 279 21.79 -6.14 -13.93
N ASN A 280 21.98 -5.92 -12.64
CA ASN A 280 23.30 -5.84 -12.04
C ASN A 280 23.96 -7.23 -12.09
N ALA A 281 25.28 -7.28 -12.22
CA ALA A 281 25.99 -8.55 -12.36
C ALA A 281 25.80 -9.49 -11.15
N ASN A 282 25.70 -8.92 -9.94
CA ASN A 282 25.44 -9.67 -8.71
C ASN A 282 23.97 -10.09 -8.52
N CYS A 283 23.06 -9.61 -9.38
CA CYS A 283 21.67 -10.06 -9.43
C CYS A 283 21.43 -11.20 -10.44
N ILE A 284 22.48 -11.69 -11.08
CA ILE A 284 22.41 -12.80 -12.02
C ILE A 284 23.08 -14.01 -11.40
N ASP A 285 22.35 -15.10 -11.23
CA ASP A 285 22.92 -16.37 -10.79
C ASP A 285 24.03 -16.81 -11.78
N PRO A 286 25.26 -17.05 -11.31
CA PRO A 286 26.40 -17.33 -12.20
C PRO A 286 26.32 -18.71 -12.88
N VAL A 287 25.44 -19.60 -12.43
CA VAL A 287 25.28 -20.95 -12.96
C VAL A 287 24.05 -21.06 -13.86
N THR A 288 22.92 -20.53 -13.42
CA THR A 288 21.65 -20.63 -14.15
C THR A 288 21.40 -19.46 -15.09
N HIS A 289 22.13 -18.36 -14.90
CA HIS A 289 21.94 -17.06 -15.59
C HIS A 289 20.54 -16.46 -15.42
N GLN A 290 19.83 -16.85 -14.35
CA GLN A 290 18.53 -16.26 -13.99
C GLN A 290 18.72 -15.02 -13.12
N ILE A 291 17.77 -14.08 -13.20
CA ILE A 291 17.74 -12.88 -12.35
C ILE A 291 17.17 -13.28 -10.99
N GLU A 292 17.90 -13.00 -9.91
CA GLU A 292 17.58 -13.37 -8.54
C GLU A 292 17.02 -12.17 -7.75
N PHE A 293 15.87 -11.63 -8.15
CA PHE A 293 15.22 -10.50 -7.47
C PHE A 293 14.99 -10.77 -5.98
N ASP A 294 14.69 -12.02 -5.60
CA ASP A 294 14.42 -12.47 -4.24
C ASP A 294 15.61 -12.36 -3.29
N LYS A 295 16.82 -12.12 -3.82
CA LYS A 295 18.03 -11.90 -3.04
C LYS A 295 18.27 -10.42 -2.68
N PHE A 296 17.52 -9.50 -3.25
CA PHE A 296 17.74 -8.07 -3.14
C PHE A 296 16.62 -7.37 -2.36
N LEU A 297 17.00 -6.35 -1.56
CA LEU A 297 16.04 -5.46 -0.92
C LEU A 297 15.37 -4.55 -1.95
N PHE A 298 16.18 -4.05 -2.89
CA PHE A 298 15.75 -3.12 -3.94
C PHE A 298 15.77 -3.79 -5.29
N TRP A 299 14.69 -3.67 -6.04
CA TRP A 299 14.68 -4.19 -7.40
C TRP A 299 15.23 -3.18 -8.42
N ASP A 300 15.08 -1.87 -8.16
CA ASP A 300 15.75 -0.77 -8.88
C ASP A 300 16.33 0.25 -7.88
N ASN A 301 16.80 1.41 -8.35
CA ASN A 301 17.45 2.40 -7.49
C ASN A 301 16.53 3.03 -6.41
N ILE A 302 15.22 2.77 -6.46
CA ILE A 302 14.22 3.43 -5.59
C ILE A 302 13.30 2.39 -4.92
N HIS A 303 12.83 1.41 -5.72
CA HIS A 303 11.69 0.58 -5.33
C HIS A 303 12.13 -0.75 -4.71
N PRO A 304 11.37 -1.25 -3.72
CA PRO A 304 11.65 -2.53 -3.08
C PRO A 304 11.23 -3.71 -3.98
N THR A 305 11.78 -4.88 -3.71
CA THR A 305 11.38 -6.15 -4.34
C THR A 305 10.02 -6.65 -3.84
N ALA A 306 9.47 -7.64 -4.51
CA ALA A 306 8.20 -8.28 -4.17
C ALA A 306 8.19 -8.85 -2.75
N GLU A 307 9.29 -9.42 -2.29
CA GLU A 307 9.47 -9.98 -0.95
C GLU A 307 9.31 -8.89 0.12
N VAL A 308 9.88 -7.72 -0.14
CA VAL A 308 9.78 -6.55 0.75
C VAL A 308 8.37 -5.97 0.70
N GLN A 309 7.75 -5.88 -0.47
CA GLN A 309 6.35 -5.46 -0.62
C GLN A 309 5.41 -6.37 0.18
N ALA A 310 5.64 -7.68 0.17
CA ALA A 310 4.87 -8.63 0.95
C ALA A 310 5.04 -8.39 2.47
N ALA A 311 6.26 -8.17 2.93
CA ALA A 311 6.52 -7.84 4.34
C ALA A 311 5.86 -6.50 4.75
N TRP A 312 5.87 -5.50 3.86
CA TRP A 312 5.20 -4.23 4.11
C TRP A 312 3.68 -4.37 4.18
N ALA A 313 3.09 -5.23 3.35
CA ALA A 313 1.65 -5.51 3.40
C ALA A 313 1.20 -6.07 4.75
N GLU A 314 2.01 -6.94 5.37
CA GLU A 314 1.71 -7.46 6.71
C GLU A 314 1.74 -6.33 7.76
N GLY A 315 2.71 -5.41 7.69
CA GLY A 315 2.78 -4.24 8.57
C GLY A 315 1.56 -3.32 8.38
N LEU A 316 1.21 -3.01 7.14
CA LEU A 316 0.02 -2.22 6.83
C LEU A 316 -1.26 -2.88 7.34
N PHE A 317 -1.41 -4.19 7.16
CA PHE A 317 -2.57 -4.95 7.65
C PHE A 317 -2.67 -4.90 9.17
N ALA A 318 -1.55 -5.05 9.88
CA ALA A 318 -1.51 -4.98 11.33
C ALA A 318 -1.85 -3.58 11.87
N ALA A 319 -1.55 -2.53 11.10
CA ALA A 319 -1.83 -1.14 11.47
C ALA A 319 -3.30 -0.73 11.26
N VAL A 320 -4.07 -1.46 10.42
CA VAL A 320 -5.49 -1.14 10.23
C VAL A 320 -6.30 -1.57 11.45
N PRO A 321 -7.11 -0.67 12.06
CA PRO A 321 -7.93 -1.03 13.20
C PRO A 321 -8.91 -2.14 12.85
N GLN A 322 -8.69 -3.30 13.43
CA GLN A 322 -9.67 -4.37 13.35
C GLN A 322 -10.89 -4.00 14.22
N SER A 323 -12.10 -4.22 13.73
CA SER A 323 -13.27 -4.07 14.58
C SER A 323 -13.17 -5.06 15.74
N ALA A 324 -13.49 -4.64 16.96
CA ALA A 324 -13.45 -5.48 18.18
C ALA A 324 -14.15 -6.85 18.04
N THR A 325 -15.03 -7.00 17.05
CA THR A 325 -15.70 -8.25 16.68
C THR A 325 -14.73 -9.29 16.09
N LEU A 326 -13.69 -8.88 15.35
CA LEU A 326 -12.68 -9.80 14.82
C LEU A 326 -11.72 -10.28 15.92
N GLU A 327 -11.33 -9.40 16.83
CA GLU A 327 -10.49 -9.79 17.99
C GLU A 327 -11.20 -10.82 18.88
N LEU A 328 -12.51 -10.65 19.12
CA LEU A 328 -13.31 -11.61 19.87
C LEU A 328 -13.46 -12.95 19.15
N LEU A 329 -13.52 -12.96 17.81
CA LEU A 329 -13.61 -14.19 17.01
C LEU A 329 -12.28 -14.97 17.05
N VAL A 330 -11.14 -14.29 16.99
CA VAL A 330 -9.81 -14.91 17.10
C VAL A 330 -9.59 -15.46 18.50
N VAL A 331 -9.91 -14.70 19.55
CA VAL A 331 -9.85 -15.12 20.94
C VAL A 331 -10.79 -16.31 21.21
N GLY A 332 -12.01 -16.24 20.64
CA GLY A 332 -13.00 -17.33 20.74
C GLY A 332 -12.53 -18.63 20.06
N LEU A 333 -11.92 -18.56 18.87
CA LEU A 333 -11.38 -19.72 18.14
C LEU A 333 -10.17 -20.34 18.85
N VAL A 334 -9.29 -19.52 19.45
CA VAL A 334 -8.16 -19.98 20.24
C VAL A 334 -8.66 -20.66 21.52
N ALA A 335 -9.64 -20.10 22.20
CA ALA A 335 -10.24 -20.69 23.39
C ALA A 335 -10.92 -22.05 23.11
N VAL A 336 -11.64 -22.15 21.98
CA VAL A 336 -12.26 -23.43 21.55
C VAL A 336 -11.21 -24.48 21.20
N ARG A 337 -10.08 -24.11 20.56
CA ARG A 337 -8.97 -25.04 20.28
C ARG A 337 -8.26 -25.51 21.54
N LEU A 338 -8.06 -24.63 22.50
CA LEU A 338 -7.43 -24.98 23.78
C LEU A 338 -8.36 -25.83 24.67
N GLY A 339 -9.68 -25.56 24.63
CA GLY A 339 -10.69 -26.36 25.32
C GLY A 339 -10.76 -27.79 24.80
N ARG A 340 -10.67 -28.00 23.47
CA ARG A 340 -10.69 -29.33 22.83
C ARG A 340 -9.43 -30.17 23.12
N ARG A 341 -8.28 -29.55 23.43
CA ARG A 341 -7.05 -30.26 23.81
C ARG A 341 -7.01 -30.71 25.27
N ARG A 342 -7.94 -30.26 26.12
CA ARG A 342 -8.05 -30.66 27.53
C ARG A 342 -9.12 -31.76 27.76
N SER A 343 -9.84 -32.14 26.71
CA SER A 343 -10.92 -33.16 26.79
C SER A 343 -10.60 -34.45 25.98
N ALA A 344 -9.34 -34.66 25.61
CA ALA A 344 -8.87 -35.87 24.91
C ALA A 344 -7.79 -36.61 25.75
#